data_84c6a6b69ddeb99e68a0eca582d1476b
#
_entry.id   84c6a6b69ddeb99e68a0eca582d1476b
#
_cell.length_a   1.000
_cell.length_b   1.000
_cell.length_c   1.000
_cell.angle_alpha   90.00
_cell.angle_beta   90.00
_cell.angle_gamma   90.00
#
_symmetry.space_group_name_H-M   'P 1'
#
loop_
_entity.id
_entity.type
_entity.pdbx_description
1 polymer ?
#
loop_
_entity_poly.entity_id
_entity_poly.type
_entity_poly.pdbx_seq_one_letter_code
_entity_poly.pdbx_strand_id
1 'polypeptide(L)'
;MSKKVLILGAGIMQIPAIRSAKKLGWKVTVADADENAPGIHLADRFEKVDLKDKEAMAVLAAGLKAENGLDGVFTAGTDFSTTVAWTAEQNGLPGIPYEAACNASDKARMRTVFAEKGVPSPRFRAVTDDDKETVFSCLEELGLPVVVKPVDNMGARGIRRIDSPDTVLKAVETALYNSRSSTAIIEQFIPGPEYSLDAIVYNGTVTVTGFADRHITFTPYFVEMGHTMPTEEKPEIVDEVVSVFTGAVNSLEITEGAAKGDMKWTRNGPVVGEVAARLSG
;
A
#
# COMPACT_ATOMS: atom_id res chain seq x y z
N MET A 1 22.95 -23.07 4.47
CA MET A 1 21.87 -23.71 3.70
C MET A 1 21.21 -22.69 2.80
N SER A 2 20.74 -23.08 1.61
CA SER A 2 19.99 -22.19 0.71
C SER A 2 18.64 -21.84 1.32
N LYS A 3 18.26 -20.57 1.33
CA LYS A 3 16.94 -20.13 1.77
C LYS A 3 15.86 -20.59 0.79
N LYS A 4 14.65 -20.81 1.29
CA LYS A 4 13.46 -21.20 0.52
C LYS A 4 12.38 -20.19 0.72
N VAL A 5 11.88 -19.60 -0.37
CA VAL A 5 10.90 -18.51 -0.31
C VAL A 5 9.70 -18.79 -1.21
N LEU A 6 8.55 -18.37 -0.74
CA LEU A 6 7.30 -18.29 -1.51
C LEU A 6 7.08 -16.84 -1.94
N ILE A 7 7.01 -16.60 -3.24
CA ILE A 7 6.69 -15.28 -3.81
C ILE A 7 5.26 -15.31 -4.32
N LEU A 8 4.42 -14.40 -3.81
CA LEU A 8 3.06 -14.23 -4.26
C LEU A 8 3.05 -13.37 -5.52
N GLY A 9 2.55 -13.96 -6.61
CA GLY A 9 2.57 -13.41 -7.95
C GLY A 9 3.77 -13.88 -8.77
N ALA A 10 3.53 -14.09 -10.06
CA ALA A 10 4.53 -14.41 -11.06
C ALA A 10 4.44 -13.49 -12.30
N GLY A 11 3.75 -12.36 -12.16
CA GLY A 11 3.64 -11.34 -13.21
C GLY A 11 4.95 -10.60 -13.47
N ILE A 12 4.90 -9.65 -14.40
CA ILE A 12 6.09 -8.87 -14.82
C ILE A 12 6.75 -8.13 -13.65
N MET A 13 5.95 -7.64 -12.69
CA MET A 13 6.45 -6.90 -11.53
C MET A 13 7.20 -7.77 -10.53
N GLN A 14 6.96 -9.07 -10.49
CA GLN A 14 7.65 -10.02 -9.61
C GLN A 14 8.96 -10.55 -10.22
N ILE A 15 9.18 -10.42 -11.53
CA ILE A 15 10.39 -10.91 -12.21
C ILE A 15 11.69 -10.41 -11.55
N PRO A 16 11.85 -9.12 -11.20
CA PRO A 16 13.06 -8.65 -10.53
C PRO A 16 13.32 -9.35 -9.19
N ALA A 17 12.26 -9.54 -8.39
CA ALA A 17 12.34 -10.22 -7.09
C ALA A 17 12.71 -11.71 -7.25
N ILE A 18 12.09 -12.43 -8.19
CA ILE A 18 12.41 -13.83 -8.51
C ILE A 18 13.88 -13.95 -8.93
N ARG A 19 14.34 -13.10 -9.85
CA ARG A 19 15.73 -13.09 -10.32
C ARG A 19 16.72 -12.81 -9.18
N SER A 20 16.39 -11.84 -8.31
CA SER A 20 17.25 -11.50 -7.17
C SER A 20 17.37 -12.66 -6.19
N ALA A 21 16.26 -13.31 -5.84
CA ALA A 21 16.26 -14.49 -4.99
C ALA A 21 17.08 -15.64 -5.61
N LYS A 22 16.92 -15.89 -6.91
CA LYS A 22 17.71 -16.90 -7.64
C LYS A 22 19.20 -16.55 -7.67
N LYS A 23 19.55 -15.27 -7.86
CA LYS A 23 20.95 -14.80 -7.83
C LYS A 23 21.61 -15.01 -6.45
N LEU A 24 20.82 -14.95 -5.37
CA LEU A 24 21.26 -15.26 -4.01
C LEU A 24 21.38 -16.78 -3.75
N GLY A 25 21.07 -17.61 -4.73
CA GLY A 25 21.08 -19.06 -4.60
C GLY A 25 19.89 -19.63 -3.84
N TRP A 26 18.82 -18.86 -3.69
CA TRP A 26 17.61 -19.29 -2.99
C TRP A 26 16.74 -20.19 -3.86
N LYS A 27 15.97 -21.07 -3.21
CA LYS A 27 14.90 -21.83 -3.86
C LYS A 27 13.63 -21.03 -3.84
N VAL A 28 13.05 -20.84 -5.03
CA VAL A 28 11.90 -19.97 -5.24
C VAL A 28 10.69 -20.77 -5.68
N THR A 29 9.63 -20.75 -4.87
CA THR A 29 8.28 -21.13 -5.30
C THR A 29 7.50 -19.86 -5.60
N VAL A 30 6.77 -19.83 -6.70
CA VAL A 30 5.83 -18.74 -7.02
C VAL A 30 4.40 -19.27 -7.00
N ALA A 31 3.45 -18.44 -6.55
CA ALA A 31 2.02 -18.72 -6.60
C ALA A 31 1.32 -17.63 -7.41
N ASP A 32 0.48 -18.02 -8.37
CA ASP A 32 -0.33 -17.13 -9.18
C ASP A 32 -1.60 -17.82 -9.66
N ALA A 33 -2.67 -17.08 -9.93
CA ALA A 33 -3.88 -17.62 -10.56
C ALA A 33 -3.70 -17.87 -12.07
N ASP A 34 -2.81 -17.09 -12.70
CA ASP A 34 -2.51 -17.19 -14.14
C ASP A 34 -1.35 -18.19 -14.38
N GLU A 35 -1.68 -19.32 -14.99
CA GLU A 35 -0.71 -20.35 -15.36
C GLU A 35 0.27 -19.91 -16.49
N ASN A 36 -0.01 -18.78 -17.11
CA ASN A 36 0.83 -18.20 -18.16
C ASN A 36 1.65 -16.99 -17.68
N ALA A 37 1.65 -16.72 -16.36
CA ALA A 37 2.38 -15.58 -15.82
C ALA A 37 3.88 -15.65 -16.17
N PRO A 38 4.48 -14.54 -16.68
CA PRO A 38 5.81 -14.57 -17.32
C PRO A 38 6.97 -14.91 -16.36
N GLY A 39 6.78 -14.81 -15.05
CA GLY A 39 7.80 -15.15 -14.05
C GLY A 39 7.88 -16.63 -13.70
N ILE A 40 6.92 -17.45 -14.09
CA ILE A 40 6.84 -18.87 -13.70
C ILE A 40 8.10 -19.63 -14.12
N HIS A 41 8.57 -19.44 -15.34
CA HIS A 41 9.74 -20.16 -15.86
C HIS A 41 11.07 -19.76 -15.19
N LEU A 42 11.10 -18.74 -14.37
CA LEU A 42 12.27 -18.29 -13.61
C LEU A 42 12.33 -18.93 -12.20
N ALA A 43 11.20 -19.45 -11.72
CA ALA A 43 11.10 -20.09 -10.41
C ALA A 43 11.51 -21.58 -10.46
N ASP A 44 11.77 -22.17 -9.29
CA ASP A 44 12.01 -23.62 -9.16
C ASP A 44 10.69 -24.41 -9.13
N ARG A 45 9.60 -23.78 -8.68
CA ARG A 45 8.27 -24.37 -8.53
C ARG A 45 7.17 -23.34 -8.75
N PHE A 46 6.09 -23.74 -9.38
CA PHE A 46 4.87 -22.97 -9.55
C PHE A 46 3.69 -23.67 -8.88
N GLU A 47 2.87 -22.87 -8.20
CA GLU A 47 1.61 -23.32 -7.60
C GLU A 47 0.46 -22.40 -8.07
N LYS A 48 -0.60 -23.02 -8.58
CA LYS A 48 -1.79 -22.29 -9.02
C LYS A 48 -2.69 -21.99 -7.84
N VAL A 49 -2.61 -20.75 -7.31
CA VAL A 49 -3.46 -20.28 -6.21
C VAL A 49 -3.83 -18.82 -6.48
N ASP A 50 -5.11 -18.48 -6.30
CA ASP A 50 -5.55 -17.07 -6.36
C ASP A 50 -4.98 -16.32 -5.15
N LEU A 51 -4.26 -15.23 -5.42
CA LEU A 51 -3.64 -14.41 -4.39
C LEU A 51 -4.66 -13.74 -3.44
N LYS A 52 -5.94 -13.70 -3.82
CA LYS A 52 -7.06 -13.23 -2.97
C LYS A 52 -7.48 -14.25 -1.93
N ASP A 53 -7.19 -15.54 -2.16
CA ASP A 53 -7.51 -16.62 -1.24
C ASP A 53 -6.37 -16.81 -0.24
N LYS A 54 -6.43 -16.00 0.82
CA LYS A 54 -5.41 -16.02 1.88
C LYS A 54 -5.35 -17.36 2.63
N GLU A 55 -6.49 -18.06 2.74
CA GLU A 55 -6.56 -19.35 3.42
C GLU A 55 -5.87 -20.44 2.59
N ALA A 56 -6.17 -20.53 1.29
CA ALA A 56 -5.49 -21.46 0.39
C ALA A 56 -3.97 -21.17 0.33
N MET A 57 -3.59 -19.89 0.37
CA MET A 57 -2.17 -19.48 0.40
C MET A 57 -1.48 -19.93 1.69
N ALA A 58 -2.12 -19.80 2.84
CA ALA A 58 -1.60 -20.26 4.13
C ALA A 58 -1.44 -21.80 4.15
N VAL A 59 -2.40 -22.54 3.59
CA VAL A 59 -2.31 -24.01 3.44
C VAL A 59 -1.17 -24.40 2.52
N LEU A 60 -0.99 -23.72 1.38
CA LEU A 60 0.15 -23.95 0.50
C LEU A 60 1.49 -23.75 1.25
N ALA A 61 1.62 -22.65 1.97
CA ALA A 61 2.85 -22.36 2.73
C ALA A 61 3.13 -23.41 3.81
N ALA A 62 2.10 -23.89 4.50
CA ALA A 62 2.21 -24.98 5.48
C ALA A 62 2.73 -26.28 4.83
N GLY A 63 2.19 -26.63 3.65
CA GLY A 63 2.65 -27.80 2.87
C GLY A 63 4.11 -27.67 2.45
N LEU A 64 4.51 -26.52 1.89
CA LEU A 64 5.89 -26.24 1.50
C LEU A 64 6.85 -26.31 2.70
N LYS A 65 6.43 -25.74 3.85
CA LYS A 65 7.20 -25.77 5.10
C LYS A 65 7.42 -27.21 5.61
N ALA A 66 6.37 -28.03 5.58
CA ALA A 66 6.44 -29.44 6.01
C ALA A 66 7.28 -30.30 5.06
N GLU A 67 7.18 -30.08 3.75
CA GLU A 67 7.84 -30.87 2.71
C GLU A 67 9.36 -30.60 2.69
N ASN A 68 9.76 -29.36 2.66
CA ASN A 68 11.16 -29.00 2.42
C ASN A 68 11.68 -27.86 3.31
N GLY A 69 10.85 -27.29 4.17
CA GLY A 69 11.09 -26.06 4.90
C GLY A 69 10.75 -24.82 4.06
N LEU A 70 10.38 -23.73 4.73
CA LEU A 70 10.09 -22.41 4.12
C LEU A 70 10.64 -21.34 5.07
N ASP A 71 11.46 -20.44 4.55
CA ASP A 71 12.13 -19.40 5.34
C ASP A 71 11.39 -18.05 5.30
N GLY A 72 10.53 -17.83 4.30
CA GLY A 72 9.79 -16.58 4.19
C GLY A 72 8.79 -16.56 3.04
N VAL A 73 7.87 -15.62 3.13
CA VAL A 73 6.86 -15.31 2.10
C VAL A 73 6.85 -13.82 1.86
N PHE A 74 6.76 -13.40 0.61
CA PHE A 74 6.68 -11.97 0.26
C PHE A 74 6.05 -11.76 -1.12
N THR A 75 5.78 -10.51 -1.45
CA THR A 75 5.38 -10.07 -2.78
C THR A 75 6.14 -8.80 -3.19
N ALA A 76 6.14 -8.46 -4.47
CA ALA A 76 6.72 -7.24 -5.00
C ALA A 76 5.80 -6.62 -6.05
N GLY A 77 5.63 -5.30 -6.01
CA GLY A 77 4.91 -4.54 -7.03
C GLY A 77 3.42 -4.87 -7.15
N THR A 78 2.80 -5.45 -6.10
CA THR A 78 1.36 -5.76 -6.09
C THR A 78 0.76 -5.63 -4.69
N ASP A 79 -0.57 -5.50 -4.62
CA ASP A 79 -1.31 -5.10 -3.42
C ASP A 79 -1.92 -6.31 -2.68
N PHE A 80 -1.05 -7.29 -2.37
CA PHE A 80 -1.38 -8.49 -1.62
C PHE A 80 -0.63 -8.61 -0.28
N SER A 81 -0.25 -7.46 0.30
CA SER A 81 0.45 -7.43 1.59
C SER A 81 -0.34 -8.09 2.72
N THR A 82 -1.68 -8.01 2.71
CA THR A 82 -2.55 -8.71 3.67
C THR A 82 -2.47 -10.23 3.51
N THR A 83 -2.47 -10.75 2.29
CA THR A 83 -2.32 -12.20 2.04
C THR A 83 -0.93 -12.68 2.45
N VAL A 84 0.12 -11.89 2.15
CA VAL A 84 1.50 -12.19 2.59
C VAL A 84 1.58 -12.25 4.12
N ALA A 85 1.06 -11.22 4.81
CA ALA A 85 1.09 -11.14 6.26
C ALA A 85 0.32 -12.28 6.93
N TRP A 86 -0.90 -12.58 6.44
CA TRP A 86 -1.69 -13.71 6.89
C TRP A 86 -0.93 -15.04 6.74
N THR A 87 -0.39 -15.27 5.54
CA THR A 87 0.38 -16.49 5.25
C THR A 87 1.59 -16.64 6.15
N ALA A 88 2.33 -15.54 6.38
CA ALA A 88 3.48 -15.55 7.29
C ALA A 88 3.06 -15.86 8.72
N GLU A 89 2.05 -15.17 9.24
CA GLU A 89 1.57 -15.31 10.61
C GLU A 89 1.04 -16.71 10.89
N GLN A 90 0.20 -17.28 10.02
CA GLN A 90 -0.35 -18.64 10.18
C GLN A 90 0.74 -19.71 10.14
N ASN A 91 1.88 -19.43 9.56
CA ASN A 91 2.99 -20.38 9.42
C ASN A 91 4.19 -20.08 10.33
N GLY A 92 4.10 -19.08 11.21
CA GLY A 92 5.20 -18.66 12.09
C GLY A 92 6.46 -18.30 11.28
N LEU A 93 6.27 -17.59 10.16
CA LEU A 93 7.34 -17.05 9.33
C LEU A 93 7.56 -15.56 9.66
N PRO A 94 8.77 -15.03 9.44
CA PRO A 94 9.00 -13.60 9.56
C PRO A 94 8.11 -12.81 8.59
N GLY A 95 7.53 -11.71 9.03
CA GLY A 95 6.68 -10.87 8.19
C GLY A 95 6.03 -9.73 8.96
N ILE A 96 5.32 -8.90 8.23
CA ILE A 96 4.52 -7.82 8.80
C ILE A 96 3.36 -8.44 9.58
N PRO A 97 3.00 -7.95 10.79
CA PRO A 97 1.81 -8.40 11.50
C PRO A 97 0.56 -8.25 10.62
N TYR A 98 -0.34 -9.24 10.64
CA TYR A 98 -1.51 -9.22 9.76
C TYR A 98 -2.38 -7.97 9.95
N GLU A 99 -2.60 -7.56 11.18
CA GLU A 99 -3.38 -6.36 11.50
C GLU A 99 -2.71 -5.08 10.96
N ALA A 100 -1.38 -4.98 11.05
CA ALA A 100 -0.61 -3.87 10.47
C ALA A 100 -0.78 -3.81 8.94
N ALA A 101 -0.72 -4.96 8.27
CA ALA A 101 -0.97 -5.05 6.83
C ALA A 101 -2.40 -4.65 6.47
N CYS A 102 -3.41 -5.04 7.26
CA CYS A 102 -4.79 -4.61 7.08
C CYS A 102 -4.94 -3.09 7.23
N ASN A 103 -4.34 -2.50 8.27
CA ASN A 103 -4.37 -1.06 8.51
C ASN A 103 -3.70 -0.27 7.37
N ALA A 104 -2.62 -0.80 6.80
CA ALA A 104 -1.93 -0.21 5.66
C ALA A 104 -2.66 -0.42 4.30
N SER A 105 -3.59 -1.36 4.20
CA SER A 105 -4.29 -1.69 2.95
C SER A 105 -5.67 -1.04 2.83
N ASP A 106 -6.23 -0.52 3.92
CA ASP A 106 -7.52 0.18 3.97
C ASP A 106 -7.31 1.62 4.41
N LYS A 107 -7.65 2.57 3.53
CA LYS A 107 -7.43 4.00 3.78
C LYS A 107 -8.25 4.55 4.95
N ALA A 108 -9.44 4.02 5.21
CA ALA A 108 -10.25 4.48 6.34
C ALA A 108 -9.65 3.98 7.67
N ARG A 109 -9.23 2.71 7.73
CA ARG A 109 -8.51 2.17 8.91
C ARG A 109 -7.21 2.92 9.14
N MET A 110 -6.42 3.14 8.08
CA MET A 110 -5.17 3.91 8.15
C MET A 110 -5.38 5.31 8.73
N ARG A 111 -6.38 6.04 8.24
CA ARG A 111 -6.71 7.38 8.75
C ARG A 111 -7.16 7.36 10.20
N THR A 112 -7.92 6.35 10.62
CA THR A 112 -8.33 6.17 12.02
C THR A 112 -7.12 5.99 12.92
N VAL A 113 -6.21 5.09 12.57
CA VAL A 113 -4.95 4.89 13.31
C VAL A 113 -4.12 6.18 13.38
N PHE A 114 -3.99 6.90 12.27
CA PHE A 114 -3.25 8.17 12.25
C PHE A 114 -3.88 9.23 13.15
N ALA A 115 -5.20 9.36 13.13
CA ALA A 115 -5.91 10.30 14.00
C ALA A 115 -5.71 9.95 15.48
N GLU A 116 -5.83 8.68 15.86
CA GLU A 116 -5.64 8.20 17.23
C GLU A 116 -4.20 8.39 17.74
N LYS A 117 -3.21 8.23 16.86
CA LYS A 117 -1.78 8.34 17.19
C LYS A 117 -1.20 9.74 16.95
N GLY A 118 -2.02 10.70 16.50
CA GLY A 118 -1.57 12.07 16.24
C GLY A 118 -0.65 12.23 15.04
N VAL A 119 -0.70 11.31 14.06
CA VAL A 119 0.06 11.42 12.81
C VAL A 119 -0.62 12.43 11.88
N PRO A 120 0.09 13.45 11.35
CA PRO A 120 -0.48 14.41 10.43
C PRO A 120 -1.03 13.73 9.16
N SER A 121 -2.34 13.79 8.96
CA SER A 121 -3.03 13.21 7.80
C SER A 121 -4.29 14.00 7.48
N PRO A 122 -4.88 13.88 6.27
CA PRO A 122 -6.13 14.57 5.94
C PRO A 122 -7.27 14.18 6.88
N ARG A 123 -8.11 15.15 7.25
CA ARG A 123 -9.41 14.86 7.86
C ARG A 123 -10.26 14.07 6.88
N PHE A 124 -11.07 13.15 7.36
CA PHE A 124 -11.79 12.22 6.49
C PHE A 124 -13.13 11.77 7.06
N ARG A 125 -13.98 11.22 6.19
CA ARG A 125 -15.14 10.40 6.51
C ARG A 125 -15.19 9.20 5.59
N ALA A 126 -15.53 8.03 6.13
CA ALA A 126 -15.82 6.83 5.34
C ALA A 126 -17.34 6.75 5.11
N VAL A 127 -17.73 6.33 3.90
CA VAL A 127 -19.13 6.14 3.50
C VAL A 127 -19.29 4.80 2.79
N THR A 128 -20.39 4.10 3.07
CA THR A 128 -20.72 2.77 2.51
C THR A 128 -21.86 2.83 1.49
N ASP A 129 -22.44 4.00 1.32
CA ASP A 129 -23.50 4.29 0.36
C ASP A 129 -23.35 5.71 -0.19
N ASP A 130 -24.15 6.06 -1.17
CA ASP A 130 -24.21 7.37 -1.80
C ASP A 130 -25.40 8.21 -1.33
N ASP A 131 -25.92 7.92 -0.11
CA ASP A 131 -26.99 8.70 0.47
C ASP A 131 -26.64 10.19 0.50
N LYS A 132 -27.54 10.96 -0.11
CA LYS A 132 -27.29 12.37 -0.36
C LYS A 132 -27.06 13.16 0.92
N GLU A 133 -27.84 12.93 1.96
CA GLU A 133 -27.76 13.66 3.22
C GLU A 133 -26.42 13.39 3.91
N THR A 134 -26.03 12.12 4.00
CA THR A 134 -24.72 11.67 4.55
C THR A 134 -23.56 12.29 3.80
N VAL A 135 -23.56 12.22 2.46
CA VAL A 135 -22.46 12.72 1.63
C VAL A 135 -22.32 14.25 1.73
N PHE A 136 -23.44 14.99 1.73
CA PHE A 136 -23.39 16.45 1.86
C PHE A 136 -22.98 16.89 3.27
N SER A 137 -23.39 16.17 4.31
CA SER A 137 -22.90 16.42 5.68
C SER A 137 -21.38 16.27 5.78
N CYS A 138 -20.79 15.29 5.07
CA CYS A 138 -19.32 15.15 4.99
C CYS A 138 -18.68 16.41 4.34
N LEU A 139 -19.28 16.97 3.30
CA LEU A 139 -18.75 18.18 2.67
C LEU A 139 -18.84 19.41 3.59
N GLU A 140 -19.92 19.55 4.33
CA GLU A 140 -20.08 20.65 5.31
C GLU A 140 -19.02 20.58 6.39
N GLU A 141 -18.71 19.37 6.87
CA GLU A 141 -17.70 19.15 7.91
C GLU A 141 -16.27 19.35 7.40
N LEU A 142 -15.94 18.77 6.23
CA LEU A 142 -14.56 18.75 5.72
C LEU A 142 -14.19 20.04 4.99
N GLY A 143 -15.17 20.71 4.36
CA GLY A 143 -14.96 21.83 3.47
C GLY A 143 -14.42 21.41 2.10
N LEU A 144 -14.74 22.19 1.06
CA LEU A 144 -14.19 21.99 -0.28
C LEU A 144 -12.82 22.67 -0.43
N PRO A 145 -11.92 22.16 -1.28
CA PRO A 145 -12.07 20.94 -2.06
C PRO A 145 -11.81 19.67 -1.24
N VAL A 146 -12.44 18.56 -1.65
CA VAL A 146 -12.20 17.22 -1.09
C VAL A 146 -11.71 16.24 -2.15
N VAL A 147 -11.19 15.11 -1.72
CA VAL A 147 -10.87 13.96 -2.57
C VAL A 147 -11.77 12.79 -2.19
N VAL A 148 -12.43 12.20 -3.17
CA VAL A 148 -13.23 10.97 -3.02
C VAL A 148 -12.46 9.82 -3.65
N LYS A 149 -12.32 8.70 -2.94
CA LYS A 149 -11.61 7.51 -3.44
C LYS A 149 -12.08 6.22 -2.77
N PRO A 150 -11.92 5.04 -3.42
CA PRO A 150 -12.13 3.77 -2.76
C PRO A 150 -11.13 3.58 -1.62
N VAL A 151 -11.54 2.89 -0.53
CA VAL A 151 -10.64 2.65 0.62
C VAL A 151 -9.54 1.64 0.31
N ASP A 152 -9.78 0.70 -0.60
CA ASP A 152 -9.01 -0.54 -0.81
C ASP A 152 -8.57 -0.78 -2.27
N ASN A 153 -8.42 0.29 -3.05
CA ASN A 153 -7.94 0.21 -4.44
C ASN A 153 -6.65 1.02 -4.64
N MET A 154 -5.89 0.68 -5.69
CA MET A 154 -4.61 1.27 -6.07
C MET A 154 -4.62 1.86 -7.49
N GLY A 155 -3.57 2.60 -7.86
CA GLY A 155 -3.37 3.11 -9.21
C GLY A 155 -4.38 4.18 -9.62
N ALA A 156 -4.78 5.04 -8.70
CA ALA A 156 -5.70 6.17 -8.90
C ALA A 156 -7.10 5.79 -9.45
N ARG A 157 -7.47 4.50 -9.46
CA ARG A 157 -8.79 4.03 -9.92
C ARG A 157 -9.87 4.48 -8.97
N GLY A 158 -10.88 5.19 -9.51
CA GLY A 158 -12.00 5.71 -8.74
C GLY A 158 -11.69 6.92 -7.87
N ILE A 159 -10.49 7.52 -7.98
CA ILE A 159 -10.12 8.74 -7.26
C ILE A 159 -10.59 9.96 -8.03
N ARG A 160 -11.15 10.94 -7.31
CA ARG A 160 -11.55 12.22 -7.90
C ARG A 160 -11.46 13.37 -6.90
N ARG A 161 -10.87 14.48 -7.33
CA ARG A 161 -10.96 15.77 -6.63
C ARG A 161 -12.31 16.42 -6.92
N ILE A 162 -12.94 16.98 -5.91
CA ILE A 162 -14.23 17.63 -5.93
C ILE A 162 -14.06 19.06 -5.49
N ASP A 163 -14.30 19.98 -6.40
CA ASP A 163 -14.25 21.43 -6.17
C ASP A 163 -15.67 22.03 -6.04
N SER A 164 -16.72 21.32 -6.47
CA SER A 164 -18.13 21.71 -6.37
C SER A 164 -18.98 20.56 -5.84
N PRO A 165 -19.99 20.85 -4.99
CA PRO A 165 -20.90 19.83 -4.45
C PRO A 165 -21.64 19.03 -5.54
N ASP A 166 -21.88 19.63 -6.71
CA ASP A 166 -22.69 19.05 -7.79
C ASP A 166 -22.15 17.71 -8.31
N THR A 167 -20.84 17.47 -8.15
CA THR A 167 -20.17 16.29 -8.70
C THR A 167 -19.87 15.21 -7.65
N VAL A 168 -20.14 15.48 -6.37
CA VAL A 168 -19.71 14.58 -5.27
C VAL A 168 -20.43 13.24 -5.30
N LEU A 169 -21.74 13.20 -5.50
CA LEU A 169 -22.51 11.95 -5.49
C LEU A 169 -22.02 10.99 -6.57
N LYS A 170 -21.76 11.50 -7.78
CA LYS A 170 -21.20 10.67 -8.87
C LYS A 170 -19.79 10.18 -8.57
N ALA A 171 -19.01 10.95 -7.85
CA ALA A 171 -17.68 10.53 -7.42
C ALA A 171 -17.76 9.44 -6.34
N VAL A 172 -18.67 9.57 -5.37
CA VAL A 172 -18.91 8.55 -4.34
C VAL A 172 -19.40 7.25 -4.97
N GLU A 173 -20.43 7.28 -5.84
CA GLU A 173 -20.90 6.11 -6.59
C GLU A 173 -19.73 5.41 -7.32
N THR A 174 -18.89 6.19 -8.01
CA THR A 174 -17.73 5.66 -8.73
C THR A 174 -16.71 5.02 -7.78
N ALA A 175 -16.46 5.64 -6.63
CA ALA A 175 -15.52 5.12 -5.64
C ALA A 175 -16.05 3.83 -4.99
N LEU A 176 -17.33 3.76 -4.62
CA LEU A 176 -17.99 2.57 -4.10
C LEU A 176 -17.92 1.41 -5.09
N TYR A 177 -18.21 1.67 -6.38
CA TYR A 177 -18.13 0.66 -7.44
C TYR A 177 -16.72 0.09 -7.62
N ASN A 178 -15.67 0.93 -7.43
CA ASN A 178 -14.27 0.53 -7.55
C ASN A 178 -13.70 -0.06 -6.26
N SER A 179 -14.40 -0.02 -5.14
CA SER A 179 -13.98 -0.61 -3.88
C SER A 179 -14.35 -2.09 -3.81
N ARG A 180 -13.45 -2.90 -3.26
CA ARG A 180 -13.71 -4.34 -3.00
C ARG A 180 -14.65 -4.55 -1.82
N SER A 181 -14.62 -3.63 -0.86
CA SER A 181 -15.47 -3.62 0.34
C SER A 181 -16.70 -2.75 0.20
N SER A 182 -16.97 -2.18 -0.99
CA SER A 182 -18.05 -1.22 -1.23
C SER A 182 -18.01 -0.04 -0.26
N THR A 183 -16.79 0.44 0.04
CA THR A 183 -16.56 1.57 0.94
C THR A 183 -15.73 2.65 0.24
N ALA A 184 -16.15 3.89 0.35
CA ALA A 184 -15.43 5.05 -0.12
C ALA A 184 -14.96 5.92 1.05
N ILE A 185 -13.90 6.69 0.82
CA ILE A 185 -13.42 7.71 1.74
C ILE A 185 -13.54 9.09 1.05
N ILE A 186 -14.09 10.05 1.79
CA ILE A 186 -14.10 11.47 1.45
C ILE A 186 -13.09 12.12 2.37
N GLU A 187 -12.05 12.74 1.82
CA GLU A 187 -11.00 13.36 2.62
C GLU A 187 -10.68 14.77 2.16
N GLN A 188 -10.22 15.61 3.06
CA GLN A 188 -9.77 16.96 2.74
C GLN A 188 -8.67 16.92 1.68
N PHE A 189 -8.81 17.73 0.63
CA PHE A 189 -7.71 17.89 -0.33
C PHE A 189 -6.55 18.65 0.30
N ILE A 190 -5.37 18.08 0.24
CA ILE A 190 -4.14 18.68 0.74
C ILE A 190 -3.33 19.19 -0.45
N PRO A 191 -3.15 20.51 -0.64
CA PRO A 191 -2.27 21.04 -1.67
C PRO A 191 -0.80 20.97 -1.25
N GLY A 192 0.09 20.94 -2.21
CA GLY A 192 1.54 21.02 -2.00
C GLY A 192 2.34 20.02 -2.82
N PRO A 193 3.66 20.12 -2.81
CA PRO A 193 4.55 19.12 -3.39
C PRO A 193 4.29 17.73 -2.83
N GLU A 194 4.50 16.71 -3.67
CA GLU A 194 4.30 15.30 -3.29
C GLU A 194 5.62 14.56 -3.36
N TYR A 195 5.83 13.66 -2.38
CA TYR A 195 7.02 12.82 -2.29
C TYR A 195 6.62 11.36 -2.16
N SER A 196 7.47 10.49 -2.70
CA SER A 196 7.38 9.05 -2.51
C SER A 196 8.61 8.56 -1.77
N LEU A 197 8.39 7.82 -0.68
CA LEU A 197 9.45 7.25 0.14
C LEU A 197 9.35 5.72 0.11
N ASP A 198 10.50 5.06 0.00
CA ASP A 198 10.63 3.62 0.24
C ASP A 198 11.48 3.37 1.47
N ALA A 199 11.11 2.41 2.29
CA ALA A 199 11.85 2.02 3.48
C ALA A 199 11.87 0.50 3.66
N ILE A 200 12.93 0.03 4.29
CA ILE A 200 13.02 -1.30 4.89
C ILE A 200 12.82 -1.15 6.39
N VAL A 201 11.99 -2.03 6.95
CA VAL A 201 11.72 -2.08 8.39
C VAL A 201 12.25 -3.41 8.92
N TYR A 202 13.04 -3.32 9.98
CA TYR A 202 13.61 -4.49 10.64
C TYR A 202 13.62 -4.29 12.16
N ASN A 203 12.98 -5.18 12.90
CA ASN A 203 12.79 -5.06 14.35
C ASN A 203 12.28 -3.68 14.76
N GLY A 204 11.29 -3.14 14.03
CA GLY A 204 10.72 -1.81 14.26
C GLY A 204 11.60 -0.62 13.87
N THR A 205 12.82 -0.87 13.41
CA THR A 205 13.68 0.20 12.91
C THR A 205 13.39 0.48 11.44
N VAL A 206 12.93 1.70 11.14
CA VAL A 206 12.62 2.16 9.79
C VAL A 206 13.88 2.77 9.16
N THR A 207 14.33 2.19 8.06
CA THR A 207 15.45 2.71 7.27
C THR A 207 14.94 3.14 5.90
N VAL A 208 14.88 4.45 5.66
CA VAL A 208 14.50 5.01 4.36
C VAL A 208 15.59 4.70 3.34
N THR A 209 15.22 4.04 2.25
CA THR A 209 16.11 3.60 1.18
C THR A 209 15.93 4.38 -0.12
N GLY A 210 14.83 5.14 -0.23
CA GLY A 210 14.53 5.99 -1.37
C GLY A 210 13.68 7.18 -0.97
N PHE A 211 13.96 8.34 -1.56
CA PHE A 211 13.15 9.56 -1.47
C PHE A 211 13.09 10.17 -2.87
N ALA A 212 11.92 10.39 -3.40
CA ALA A 212 11.70 10.93 -4.73
C ALA A 212 10.63 12.03 -4.72
N ASP A 213 10.82 13.05 -5.56
CA ASP A 213 9.76 13.98 -5.92
C ASP A 213 8.75 13.27 -6.81
N ARG A 214 7.47 13.41 -6.52
CA ARG A 214 6.39 12.71 -7.18
C ARG A 214 5.61 13.68 -8.06
N HIS A 215 5.49 13.38 -9.35
CA HIS A 215 4.84 14.25 -10.33
C HIS A 215 3.42 13.76 -10.62
N ILE A 216 2.43 14.43 -10.02
CA ILE A 216 1.00 14.17 -10.20
C ILE A 216 0.38 15.25 -11.05
N THR A 217 -0.33 14.85 -12.12
CA THR A 217 -0.98 15.78 -13.06
C THR A 217 -2.41 15.35 -13.39
N PHE A 218 -3.04 16.08 -14.34
CA PHE A 218 -4.37 15.79 -14.87
C PHE A 218 -5.48 15.77 -13.82
N THR A 219 -5.50 16.80 -12.94
CA THR A 219 -6.66 17.05 -12.08
C THR A 219 -7.96 17.04 -12.92
N PRO A 220 -9.02 16.37 -12.49
CA PRO A 220 -9.27 15.87 -11.14
C PRO A 220 -8.85 14.40 -10.89
N TYR A 221 -8.08 13.76 -11.77
CA TYR A 221 -7.83 12.30 -11.76
C TYR A 221 -6.52 11.85 -11.09
N PHE A 222 -5.60 12.74 -10.77
CA PHE A 222 -4.33 12.46 -10.10
C PHE A 222 -3.48 11.38 -10.80
N VAL A 223 -3.14 11.63 -12.07
CA VAL A 223 -2.29 10.71 -12.83
C VAL A 223 -0.83 10.89 -12.42
N GLU A 224 -0.20 9.82 -11.97
CA GLU A 224 1.23 9.81 -11.68
C GLU A 224 2.02 9.74 -13.00
N MET A 225 2.81 10.76 -13.26
CA MET A 225 3.59 10.91 -14.51
C MET A 225 5.05 10.49 -14.36
N GLY A 226 5.54 10.37 -13.15
CA GLY A 226 6.90 9.97 -12.87
C GLY A 226 7.45 10.48 -11.55
N HIS A 227 8.71 10.16 -11.32
CA HIS A 227 9.47 10.55 -10.15
C HIS A 227 10.80 11.18 -10.53
N THR A 228 11.29 12.15 -9.72
CA THR A 228 12.66 12.62 -9.79
C THR A 228 13.44 12.11 -8.59
N MET A 229 14.56 11.44 -8.85
CA MET A 229 15.46 10.91 -7.81
C MET A 229 16.92 11.16 -8.22
N PRO A 230 17.75 11.73 -7.36
CA PRO A 230 17.44 12.22 -6.01
C PRO A 230 16.49 13.42 -6.03
N THR A 231 15.85 13.69 -4.90
CA THR A 231 15.02 14.89 -4.71
C THR A 231 15.84 16.17 -4.81
N GLU A 232 15.22 17.26 -5.29
CA GLU A 232 15.82 18.60 -5.30
C GLU A 232 15.49 19.39 -4.03
N GLU A 233 14.76 18.79 -3.08
CA GLU A 233 14.35 19.45 -1.84
C GLU A 233 15.52 19.69 -0.88
N LYS A 234 15.34 20.66 -0.01
CA LYS A 234 16.33 21.00 1.02
C LYS A 234 16.41 19.89 2.07
N PRO A 235 17.59 19.62 2.65
CA PRO A 235 17.77 18.60 3.68
C PRO A 235 16.78 18.72 4.85
N GLU A 236 16.46 19.94 5.29
CA GLU A 236 15.54 20.18 6.41
C GLU A 236 14.13 19.68 6.09
N ILE A 237 13.65 19.88 4.84
CA ILE A 237 12.35 19.37 4.36
C ILE A 237 12.39 17.84 4.31
N VAL A 238 13.46 17.28 3.77
CA VAL A 238 13.64 15.82 3.70
C VAL A 238 13.60 15.20 5.09
N ASP A 239 14.32 15.77 6.06
CA ASP A 239 14.38 15.28 7.44
C ASP A 239 13.01 15.31 8.12
N GLU A 240 12.22 16.39 7.96
CA GLU A 240 10.88 16.49 8.51
C GLU A 240 9.92 15.47 7.86
N VAL A 241 9.97 15.33 6.54
CA VAL A 241 9.13 14.34 5.82
C VAL A 241 9.47 12.92 6.25
N VAL A 242 10.76 12.58 6.36
CA VAL A 242 11.24 11.27 6.83
C VAL A 242 10.79 11.02 8.27
N SER A 243 10.85 12.03 9.13
CA SER A 243 10.41 11.91 10.53
C SER A 243 8.93 11.58 10.63
N VAL A 244 8.06 12.31 9.91
CA VAL A 244 6.61 12.07 9.91
C VAL A 244 6.28 10.72 9.26
N PHE A 245 6.93 10.35 8.16
CA PHE A 245 6.78 9.04 7.53
C PHE A 245 7.16 7.91 8.49
N THR A 246 8.28 8.02 9.17
CA THR A 246 8.72 7.04 10.18
C THR A 246 7.70 6.89 11.31
N GLY A 247 7.17 8.01 11.80
CA GLY A 247 6.09 8.00 12.79
C GLY A 247 4.82 7.30 12.28
N ALA A 248 4.46 7.51 11.02
CA ALA A 248 3.32 6.86 10.38
C ALA A 248 3.52 5.33 10.25
N VAL A 249 4.69 4.89 9.80
CA VAL A 249 5.03 3.46 9.70
C VAL A 249 4.94 2.78 11.06
N ASN A 250 5.51 3.42 12.10
CA ASN A 250 5.46 2.91 13.46
C ASN A 250 4.04 2.89 14.04
N SER A 251 3.22 3.91 13.74
CA SER A 251 1.84 3.97 14.23
C SER A 251 0.96 2.86 13.66
N LEU A 252 1.26 2.39 12.45
CA LEU A 252 0.61 1.24 11.81
C LEU A 252 1.15 -0.10 12.30
N GLU A 253 2.15 -0.11 13.18
CA GLU A 253 2.79 -1.30 13.73
C GLU A 253 3.48 -2.16 12.66
N ILE A 254 3.98 -1.54 11.60
CA ILE A 254 4.82 -2.21 10.60
C ILE A 254 6.21 -2.38 11.23
N THR A 255 6.51 -3.58 11.72
CA THR A 255 7.76 -3.89 12.43
C THR A 255 8.78 -4.64 11.61
N GLU A 256 8.34 -5.24 10.48
CA GLU A 256 9.18 -6.04 9.60
C GLU A 256 8.83 -5.76 8.13
N GLY A 257 9.76 -6.01 7.22
CA GLY A 257 9.53 -6.01 5.78
C GLY A 257 9.78 -4.67 5.12
N ALA A 258 8.82 -4.15 4.37
CA ALA A 258 8.97 -2.92 3.60
C ALA A 258 7.78 -1.98 3.78
N ALA A 259 8.04 -0.69 3.69
CA ALA A 259 6.99 0.34 3.68
C ALA A 259 7.24 1.34 2.56
N LYS A 260 6.16 1.79 1.91
CA LYS A 260 6.15 2.92 0.98
C LYS A 260 5.29 4.03 1.56
N GLY A 261 5.72 5.27 1.46
CA GLY A 261 4.93 6.44 1.86
C GLY A 261 4.68 7.39 0.70
N ASP A 262 3.43 7.84 0.55
CA ASP A 262 3.08 9.01 -0.26
C ASP A 262 2.88 10.17 0.70
N MET A 263 3.75 11.17 0.60
CA MET A 263 3.81 12.31 1.52
C MET A 263 3.51 13.61 0.77
N LYS A 264 3.01 14.60 1.49
CA LYS A 264 2.82 15.96 0.97
C LYS A 264 3.45 16.98 1.89
N TRP A 265 4.05 18.00 1.30
CA TRP A 265 4.50 19.17 2.06
C TRP A 265 3.45 20.26 2.04
N THR A 266 3.09 20.78 3.21
CA THR A 266 2.14 21.87 3.38
C THR A 266 2.78 23.05 4.08
N ARG A 267 2.09 24.20 4.11
CA ARG A 267 2.52 25.35 4.91
C ARG A 267 2.66 25.05 6.42
N ASN A 268 2.06 23.96 6.88
CA ASN A 268 2.08 23.55 8.29
C ASN A 268 2.99 22.33 8.52
N GLY A 269 3.84 21.98 7.55
CA GLY A 269 4.72 20.82 7.59
C GLY A 269 4.19 19.63 6.79
N PRO A 270 4.87 18.47 6.91
CA PRO A 270 4.56 17.27 6.14
C PRO A 270 3.27 16.59 6.62
N VAL A 271 2.54 16.00 5.67
CA VAL A 271 1.28 15.28 5.88
C VAL A 271 1.35 13.94 5.14
N VAL A 272 0.89 12.87 5.80
CA VAL A 272 0.86 11.53 5.20
C VAL A 272 -0.34 11.40 4.27
N GLY A 273 -0.07 11.14 3.01
CA GLY A 273 -1.08 10.79 2.01
C GLY A 273 -1.48 9.32 2.07
N GLU A 274 -0.50 8.41 2.13
CA GLU A 274 -0.71 6.96 2.22
C GLU A 274 0.57 6.27 2.73
N VAL A 275 0.41 5.17 3.46
CA VAL A 275 1.49 4.21 3.74
C VAL A 275 1.05 2.84 3.26
N ALA A 276 1.87 2.19 2.44
CA ALA A 276 1.65 0.82 1.98
C ALA A 276 2.70 -0.10 2.60
N ALA A 277 2.27 -1.30 3.01
CA ALA A 277 3.15 -2.32 3.60
C ALA A 277 3.90 -3.12 2.50
N ARG A 278 4.59 -2.41 1.61
CA ARG A 278 5.38 -2.92 0.48
C ARG A 278 6.28 -1.82 -0.10
N LEU A 279 7.21 -2.17 -0.95
CA LEU A 279 7.96 -1.20 -1.76
C LEU A 279 7.11 -0.65 -2.92
N SER A 280 7.57 0.44 -3.51
CA SER A 280 7.05 0.99 -4.77
C SER A 280 7.09 -0.06 -5.90
N GLY A 281 6.17 0.05 -6.84
CA GLY A 281 6.06 -0.84 -8.00
C GLY A 281 6.73 -0.28 -9.24
#